data_580abd733c8c331c9e2ea09ace558c0e
#
_entry.id   580abd733c8c331c9e2ea09ace558c0e
#
_cell.length_a   1.000
_cell.length_b   1.000
_cell.length_c   1.000
_cell.angle_alpha   90.00
_cell.angle_beta   90.00
_cell.angle_gamma   90.00
#
_symmetry.space_group_name_H-M   'P 1'
#
loop_
_entity.id
_entity.type
_entity.pdbx_description
1 polymer ?
#
loop_
_entity_poly.entity_id
_entity_poly.type
_entity_poly.pdbx_seq_one_letter_code
_entity_poly.pdbx_strand_id
1 'polypeptide(L)'
;MSDARNVFGEPLVECCTKPMTGFYRDGSCNTGPEDFGVHTVCAKMDASFLAFSQAAGNDLSTPVPQFGFPGLKPGDCWCLCAARWKEAFDAGKAPKVRLTATHEATLEVVPLEVLKRYAIDLS
;
A
#
# COMPACT_ATOMS: atom_id res chain seq x y z
N MET A 1 -12.63 -11.33 -14.86
CA MET A 1 -11.17 -11.36 -14.66
C MET A 1 -10.63 -9.96 -14.56
N SER A 2 -9.72 -9.75 -13.65
CA SER A 2 -9.10 -8.44 -13.49
C SER A 2 -7.99 -8.26 -14.52
N ASP A 3 -7.97 -7.10 -15.19
CA ASP A 3 -6.90 -6.71 -16.08
C ASP A 3 -5.83 -5.91 -15.36
N ALA A 4 -5.87 -5.88 -14.01
CA ALA A 4 -4.94 -5.12 -13.22
C ALA A 4 -3.51 -5.62 -13.40
N ARG A 5 -2.57 -4.69 -13.52
CA ARG A 5 -1.15 -4.97 -13.72
C ARG A 5 -0.34 -4.36 -12.60
N ASN A 6 0.76 -5.03 -12.25
CA ASN A 6 1.71 -4.49 -11.29
C ASN A 6 2.67 -3.51 -11.98
N VAL A 7 3.60 -2.95 -11.22
CA VAL A 7 4.54 -1.94 -11.70
C VAL A 7 5.50 -2.48 -12.79
N PHE A 8 5.55 -3.79 -12.99
CA PHE A 8 6.35 -4.42 -14.05
C PHE A 8 5.53 -4.73 -15.30
N GLY A 9 4.23 -4.40 -15.31
CA GLY A 9 3.33 -4.71 -16.41
C GLY A 9 2.85 -6.15 -16.44
N GLU A 10 3.06 -6.89 -15.35
CA GLU A 10 2.62 -8.27 -15.20
C GLU A 10 1.29 -8.32 -14.44
N PRO A 11 0.56 -9.45 -14.45
CA PRO A 11 -0.67 -9.54 -13.67
C PRO A 11 -0.43 -9.23 -12.20
N LEU A 12 -1.33 -8.43 -11.61
CA LEU A 12 -1.21 -7.99 -10.21
C LEU A 12 -1.35 -9.19 -9.26
N VAL A 13 -0.39 -9.34 -8.36
CA VAL A 13 -0.40 -10.37 -7.33
C VAL A 13 -1.18 -9.87 -6.11
N GLU A 14 -1.82 -10.79 -5.38
CA GLU A 14 -2.52 -10.46 -4.14
C GLU A 14 -1.57 -9.90 -3.09
N CYS A 15 -1.98 -8.84 -2.39
CA CYS A 15 -1.17 -8.22 -1.35
C CYS A 15 -1.33 -8.93 -0.02
N CYS A 16 -2.54 -8.98 0.52
CA CYS A 16 -2.78 -9.59 1.83
C CYS A 16 -4.27 -9.82 2.06
N THR A 17 -4.60 -10.89 2.79
CA THR A 17 -5.97 -11.18 3.21
C THR A 17 -6.14 -11.15 4.73
N LYS A 18 -5.03 -11.05 5.48
CA LYS A 18 -5.03 -11.00 6.95
C LYS A 18 -4.05 -9.93 7.44
N PRO A 19 -4.52 -8.68 7.60
CA PRO A 19 -5.90 -8.20 7.44
C PRO A 19 -6.29 -8.13 5.96
N MET A 20 -7.59 -8.25 5.69
CA MET A 20 -8.10 -8.06 4.34
C MET A 20 -7.85 -6.61 3.93
N THR A 21 -7.21 -6.41 2.79
CA THR A 21 -6.80 -5.10 2.32
C THR A 21 -7.31 -4.81 0.90
N GLY A 22 -7.03 -3.61 0.42
CA GLY A 22 -7.43 -3.15 -0.89
C GLY A 22 -8.66 -2.26 -0.83
N PHE A 23 -8.77 -1.34 -1.79
CA PHE A 23 -9.94 -0.47 -1.88
C PHE A 23 -11.24 -1.29 -1.96
N TYR A 24 -11.20 -2.40 -2.71
CA TYR A 24 -12.35 -3.28 -2.88
C TYR A 24 -12.42 -4.38 -1.81
N ARG A 25 -11.49 -4.42 -0.86
CA ARG A 25 -11.39 -5.43 0.20
C ARG A 25 -11.35 -6.86 -0.35
N ASP A 26 -10.60 -7.05 -1.43
CA ASP A 26 -10.41 -8.37 -2.06
C ASP A 26 -8.99 -8.91 -1.90
N GLY A 27 -8.15 -8.23 -1.12
CA GLY A 27 -6.77 -8.64 -0.87
C GLY A 27 -5.77 -8.11 -1.88
N SER A 28 -6.23 -7.47 -2.94
CA SER A 28 -5.38 -6.93 -4.01
C SER A 28 -5.41 -5.41 -4.05
N CYS A 29 -4.29 -4.80 -4.40
CA CYS A 29 -4.17 -3.34 -4.48
C CYS A 29 -4.69 -2.83 -5.81
N ASN A 30 -5.88 -3.28 -6.19
CA ASN A 30 -6.55 -2.81 -7.39
C ASN A 30 -7.22 -1.46 -7.15
N THR A 31 -7.47 -0.72 -8.21
CA THR A 31 -8.02 0.62 -8.12
C THR A 31 -9.02 0.86 -9.24
N GLY A 32 -9.80 1.92 -9.13
CA GLY A 32 -10.81 2.30 -10.11
C GLY A 32 -11.17 3.76 -9.98
N PRO A 33 -12.08 4.27 -10.84
CA PRO A 33 -12.45 5.68 -10.85
C PRO A 33 -12.97 6.23 -9.51
N GLU A 34 -13.57 5.38 -8.68
CA GLU A 34 -14.11 5.76 -7.37
C GLU A 34 -13.04 5.77 -6.28
N ASP A 35 -11.84 5.25 -6.53
CA ASP A 35 -10.76 5.22 -5.55
C ASP A 35 -9.90 6.49 -5.65
N PHE A 36 -10.39 7.56 -5.06
CA PHE A 36 -9.69 8.85 -5.11
C PHE A 36 -8.37 8.84 -4.37
N GLY A 37 -8.20 7.93 -3.39
CA GLY A 37 -6.97 7.80 -2.64
C GLY A 37 -5.89 7.02 -3.37
N VAL A 38 -6.23 6.34 -4.44
CA VAL A 38 -5.32 5.48 -5.22
C VAL A 38 -4.57 4.51 -4.29
N HIS A 39 -5.32 3.57 -3.70
CA HIS A 39 -4.79 2.60 -2.72
C HIS A 39 -4.07 1.46 -3.43
N THR A 40 -2.92 1.75 -4.00
CA THR A 40 -2.25 0.88 -4.97
C THR A 40 -0.90 0.33 -4.53
N VAL A 41 -0.36 0.78 -3.40
CA VAL A 41 0.95 0.35 -2.92
C VAL A 41 0.82 -0.77 -1.91
N CYS A 42 1.30 -1.98 -2.26
CA CYS A 42 1.34 -3.06 -1.28
C CYS A 42 2.54 -2.86 -0.36
N ALA A 43 2.29 -2.30 0.82
CA ALA A 43 3.32 -1.93 1.77
C ALA A 43 3.32 -2.85 2.98
N LYS A 44 4.53 -3.18 3.47
CA LYS A 44 4.69 -3.94 4.70
C LYS A 44 4.88 -2.94 5.84
N MET A 45 3.96 -2.93 6.79
CA MET A 45 3.96 -1.96 7.88
C MET A 45 5.14 -2.16 8.81
N ASP A 46 5.72 -1.03 9.28
CA ASP A 46 6.69 -1.03 10.37
C ASP A 46 6.27 0.03 11.40
N ALA A 47 6.85 -0.06 12.60
CA ALA A 47 6.46 0.82 13.70
C ALA A 47 6.72 2.29 13.38
N SER A 48 7.82 2.58 12.70
CA SER A 48 8.20 3.95 12.35
C SER A 48 7.19 4.58 11.38
N PHE A 49 6.80 3.82 10.33
CA PHE A 49 5.81 4.32 9.39
C PHE A 49 4.44 4.51 10.04
N LEU A 50 4.01 3.54 10.87
CA LEU A 50 2.69 3.63 11.52
C LEU A 50 2.60 4.86 12.42
N ALA A 51 3.67 5.16 13.17
CA ALA A 51 3.71 6.35 14.01
C ALA A 51 3.70 7.63 13.17
N PHE A 52 4.46 7.66 12.07
CA PHE A 52 4.47 8.79 11.14
C PHE A 52 3.10 9.03 10.54
N SER A 53 2.46 7.95 10.07
CA SER A 53 1.15 8.04 9.42
C SER A 53 0.08 8.57 10.36
N GLN A 54 0.09 8.13 11.62
CA GLN A 54 -0.83 8.62 12.65
C GLN A 54 -0.63 10.12 12.87
N ALA A 55 0.62 10.56 13.02
CA ALA A 55 0.94 11.97 13.21
C ALA A 55 0.57 12.81 11.99
N ALA A 56 0.62 12.24 10.80
CA ALA A 56 0.28 12.94 9.56
C ALA A 56 -1.23 12.97 9.28
N GLY A 57 -2.04 12.42 10.16
CA GLY A 57 -3.50 12.46 10.03
C GLY A 57 -4.13 11.23 9.39
N ASN A 58 -3.33 10.18 9.13
CA ASN A 58 -3.83 8.93 8.58
C ASN A 58 -3.54 7.79 9.56
N ASP A 59 -4.36 7.69 10.60
CA ASP A 59 -4.19 6.70 11.65
C ASP A 59 -4.58 5.31 11.15
N LEU A 60 -3.58 4.45 10.95
CA LEU A 60 -3.76 3.09 10.50
C LEU A 60 -3.69 2.07 11.65
N SER A 61 -3.36 2.53 12.86
CA SER A 61 -3.11 1.64 14.01
C SER A 61 -4.36 1.42 14.86
N THR A 62 -5.28 2.37 14.90
CA THR A 62 -6.47 2.29 15.74
C THR A 62 -7.57 1.48 15.04
N PRO A 63 -8.11 0.44 15.69
CA PRO A 63 -9.22 -0.31 15.10
C PRO A 63 -10.46 0.56 14.88
N VAL A 64 -11.17 0.29 13.78
CA VAL A 64 -12.45 0.95 13.46
C VAL A 64 -13.47 -0.16 13.21
N PRO A 65 -14.08 -0.70 14.28
CA PRO A 65 -14.96 -1.88 14.18
C PRO A 65 -16.13 -1.71 13.22
N GLN A 66 -16.69 -0.50 13.13
CA GLN A 66 -17.83 -0.23 12.25
C GLN A 66 -17.48 -0.40 10.76
N PHE A 67 -16.20 -0.38 10.40
CA PHE A 67 -15.76 -0.64 9.04
C PHE A 67 -15.04 -1.99 8.92
N GLY A 68 -15.05 -2.81 9.98
CA GLY A 68 -14.36 -4.08 9.98
C GLY A 68 -12.85 -3.94 9.91
N PHE A 69 -12.31 -2.77 10.28
CA PHE A 69 -10.87 -2.51 10.23
C PHE A 69 -10.24 -2.84 11.58
N PRO A 70 -9.33 -3.83 11.63
CA PRO A 70 -8.76 -4.30 12.90
C PRO A 70 -7.59 -3.46 13.43
N GLY A 71 -7.15 -2.44 12.69
CA GLY A 71 -5.91 -1.73 12.99
C GLY A 71 -4.70 -2.51 12.51
N LEU A 72 -3.67 -1.81 12.04
CA LEU A 72 -2.46 -2.44 11.50
C LEU A 72 -1.36 -2.50 12.54
N LYS A 73 -0.54 -3.54 12.45
CA LYS A 73 0.61 -3.77 13.33
C LYS A 73 1.86 -3.95 12.46
N PRO A 74 3.06 -3.76 13.02
CA PRO A 74 4.29 -4.05 12.28
C PRO A 74 4.25 -5.47 11.71
N GLY A 75 4.62 -5.62 10.45
CA GLY A 75 4.58 -6.89 9.73
C GLY A 75 3.35 -7.10 8.86
N ASP A 76 2.26 -6.36 9.13
CA ASP A 76 1.06 -6.45 8.30
C ASP A 76 1.30 -5.81 6.93
N CYS A 77 0.67 -6.37 5.88
CA CYS A 77 0.67 -5.76 4.57
C CYS A 77 -0.63 -5.00 4.35
N TRP A 78 -0.56 -3.90 3.63
CA TRP A 78 -1.72 -3.05 3.41
C TRP A 78 -1.61 -2.35 2.07
N CYS A 79 -2.72 -2.22 1.36
CA CYS A 79 -2.78 -1.43 0.13
C CYS A 79 -2.87 0.04 0.51
N LEU A 80 -1.71 0.68 0.55
CA LEU A 80 -1.56 2.06 0.99
C LEU A 80 -1.84 3.03 -0.14
N CYS A 81 -2.40 4.18 0.20
CA CYS A 81 -2.57 5.30 -0.72
C CYS A 81 -1.20 5.72 -1.26
N ALA A 82 -1.07 5.83 -2.58
CA ALA A 82 0.21 6.15 -3.22
C ALA A 82 0.77 7.50 -2.73
N ALA A 83 -0.09 8.51 -2.57
CA ALA A 83 0.34 9.82 -2.07
C ALA A 83 0.82 9.75 -0.61
N ARG A 84 0.23 8.87 0.20
CA ARG A 84 0.66 8.67 1.59
C ARG A 84 2.03 7.99 1.65
N TRP A 85 2.27 7.05 0.73
CA TRP A 85 3.60 6.44 0.64
C TRP A 85 4.66 7.47 0.25
N LYS A 86 4.34 8.31 -0.74
CA LYS A 86 5.26 9.36 -1.19
C LYS A 86 5.54 10.37 -0.08
N GLU A 87 4.51 10.78 0.66
CA GLU A 87 4.66 11.67 1.80
C GLU A 87 5.64 11.09 2.82
N ALA A 88 5.50 9.80 3.13
CA ALA A 88 6.40 9.11 4.05
C ALA A 88 7.82 9.02 3.47
N PHE A 89 7.95 8.76 2.17
CA PHE A 89 9.23 8.71 1.51
C PHE A 89 9.96 10.07 1.64
N ASP A 90 9.25 11.16 1.39
CA ASP A 90 9.83 12.51 1.48
C ASP A 90 10.29 12.82 2.91
N ALA A 91 9.68 12.21 3.90
CA ALA A 91 10.03 12.37 5.32
C ALA A 91 11.06 11.34 5.81
N GLY A 92 11.51 10.43 4.94
CA GLY A 92 12.44 9.36 5.32
C GLY A 92 11.81 8.24 6.14
N LYS A 93 10.48 8.06 6.04
CA LYS A 93 9.70 7.11 6.84
C LYS A 93 8.93 6.09 6.02
N ALA A 94 9.20 5.97 4.71
CA ALA A 94 8.45 5.07 3.85
C ALA A 94 8.63 3.60 4.25
N PRO A 95 7.55 2.82 4.27
CA PRO A 95 7.63 1.39 4.56
C PRO A 95 8.12 0.61 3.33
N LYS A 96 8.56 -0.63 3.55
CA LYS A 96 8.95 -1.54 2.48
C LYS A 96 7.73 -1.91 1.65
N VAL A 97 7.96 -2.27 0.38
CA VAL A 97 6.89 -2.56 -0.57
C VAL A 97 7.11 -3.90 -1.28
N ARG A 98 6.00 -4.53 -1.68
CA ARG A 98 6.01 -5.70 -2.57
C ARG A 98 5.62 -5.22 -3.96
N LEU A 99 6.59 -5.17 -4.86
CA LEU A 99 6.38 -4.60 -6.20
C LEU A 99 5.43 -5.45 -7.05
N THR A 100 5.50 -6.78 -6.92
CA THR A 100 4.60 -7.67 -7.69
C THR A 100 3.14 -7.50 -7.31
N ALA A 101 2.87 -6.95 -6.13
CA ALA A 101 1.52 -6.70 -5.63
C ALA A 101 1.17 -5.21 -5.60
N THR A 102 2.02 -4.36 -6.18
CA THR A 102 1.79 -2.91 -6.28
C THR A 102 1.29 -2.58 -7.67
N HIS A 103 0.12 -1.93 -7.73
CA HIS A 103 -0.55 -1.62 -9.00
C HIS A 103 0.24 -0.59 -9.81
N GLU A 104 0.22 -0.72 -11.13
CA GLU A 104 0.95 0.18 -12.02
C GLU A 104 0.53 1.64 -11.92
N ALA A 105 -0.69 1.92 -11.45
CA ALA A 105 -1.16 3.30 -11.24
C ALA A 105 -0.29 4.06 -10.24
N THR A 106 0.43 3.36 -9.36
CA THR A 106 1.38 3.99 -8.44
C THR A 106 2.43 4.80 -9.18
N LEU A 107 2.80 4.38 -10.39
CA LEU A 107 3.85 5.02 -11.18
C LEU A 107 3.48 6.44 -11.61
N GLU A 108 2.21 6.80 -11.55
CA GLU A 108 1.77 8.19 -11.81
C GLU A 108 2.14 9.11 -10.65
N VAL A 109 2.41 8.56 -9.47
CA VAL A 109 2.71 9.31 -8.25
C VAL A 109 4.18 9.15 -7.86
N VAL A 110 4.72 7.91 -7.99
CA VAL A 110 6.07 7.58 -7.53
C VAL A 110 6.81 6.84 -8.65
N PRO A 111 8.03 7.30 -9.03
CA PRO A 111 8.82 6.60 -10.04
C PRO A 111 9.21 5.18 -9.57
N LEU A 112 9.28 4.26 -10.52
CA LEU A 112 9.64 2.87 -10.22
C LEU A 112 11.01 2.76 -9.53
N GLU A 113 11.97 3.58 -9.92
CA GLU A 113 13.32 3.58 -9.32
C GLU A 113 13.29 3.86 -7.81
N VAL A 114 12.37 4.72 -7.38
CA VAL A 114 12.21 5.04 -5.96
C VAL A 114 11.61 3.83 -5.24
N LEU A 115 10.57 3.23 -5.81
CA LEU A 115 9.94 2.05 -5.23
C LEU A 115 10.91 0.88 -5.09
N LYS A 116 11.81 0.70 -6.07
CA LYS A 116 12.79 -0.40 -6.04
C LYS A 116 13.71 -0.33 -4.83
N ARG A 117 13.99 0.86 -4.33
CA ARG A 117 14.84 1.03 -3.13
C ARG A 117 14.20 0.42 -1.87
N TYR A 118 12.90 0.25 -1.89
CA TYR A 118 12.12 -0.22 -0.73
C TYR A 118 11.52 -1.60 -0.96
N ALA A 119 11.85 -2.24 -2.09
CA ALA A 119 11.25 -3.52 -2.46
C ALA A 119 11.76 -4.67 -1.62
N ILE A 120 10.85 -5.54 -1.17
CA ILE A 120 11.19 -6.75 -0.43
C ILE A 120 11.16 -7.99 -1.34
N ASP A 121 10.60 -7.88 -2.55
CA ASP A 121 10.47 -8.98 -3.50
C ASP A 121 11.30 -8.77 -4.76
N LEU A 122 12.33 -7.94 -4.68
CA LEU A 122 13.27 -7.71 -5.77
C LEU A 122 14.59 -8.36 -5.39
N SER A 123 15.04 -9.30 -6.19
CA SER A 123 16.33 -9.98 -5.96
C SER A 123 17.48 -9.30 -6.71
#